data_4925b7ebda71f77ef6edcf698338b9fd
#
_entry.id   4925b7ebda71f77ef6edcf698338b9fd
#
_cell.length_a   1.000
_cell.length_b   1.000
_cell.length_c   1.000
_cell.angle_alpha   90.00
_cell.angle_beta   90.00
_cell.angle_gamma   90.00
#
_symmetry.space_group_name_H-M   'P 1'
#
loop_
_entity.id
_entity.type
_entity.pdbx_description
1 polymer ?
#
loop_
_entity_poly.entity_id
_entity_poly.type
_entity_poly.pdbx_seq_one_letter_code
_entity_poly.pdbx_strand_id
1 'polypeptide(L)'
;MKIMRIIRDYQFVKSSDKGASVAVGNFDGVHLGHQHVIDIARLWGIKNKSPLGVLTFEPHPRSYFSPHASSFRLMSSDAKATRLNKLNVEKLYELNFNKTLSSLTPFDFADQVISKGLGLRHLVVGEDFCFGKGRSGTVKEDRKSVV
;
A
#
# COMPACT_ATOMS: atom_id res chain seq x y z
N MET A 1 16.05 2.96 -17.77
CA MET A 1 14.74 2.55 -17.28
C MET A 1 14.88 1.94 -15.89
N LYS A 2 14.21 2.49 -14.89
CA LYS A 2 14.24 1.93 -13.56
C LYS A 2 13.30 0.74 -13.46
N ILE A 3 13.79 -0.36 -12.88
CA ILE A 3 12.99 -1.53 -12.62
C ILE A 3 12.27 -1.34 -11.29
N MET A 4 10.96 -1.57 -11.26
CA MET A 4 10.18 -1.48 -10.04
C MET A 4 10.63 -2.55 -9.05
N ARG A 5 10.89 -2.14 -7.80
CA ARG A 5 11.24 -3.05 -6.72
C ARG A 5 9.97 -3.55 -6.05
N ILE A 6 9.90 -4.84 -5.79
CA ILE A 6 8.76 -5.44 -5.07
C ILE A 6 9.23 -5.88 -3.69
N ILE A 7 8.63 -5.31 -2.65
CA ILE A 7 8.96 -5.58 -1.25
C ILE A 7 7.75 -6.29 -0.62
N ARG A 8 7.95 -7.51 -0.12
CA ARG A 8 6.87 -8.33 0.42
C ARG A 8 6.91 -8.52 1.93
N ASP A 9 8.02 -8.13 2.58
CA ASP A 9 8.19 -8.30 4.01
C ASP A 9 8.53 -6.96 4.65
N TYR A 10 7.64 -6.48 5.53
CA TYR A 10 7.86 -5.22 6.22
C TYR A 10 8.84 -5.33 7.38
N GLN A 11 9.21 -6.53 7.80
CA GLN A 11 10.08 -6.75 8.95
C GLN A 11 11.57 -6.66 8.60
N PHE A 12 11.92 -6.79 7.32
CA PHE A 12 13.31 -6.82 6.87
C PHE A 12 13.52 -5.93 5.65
N VAL A 13 13.17 -4.65 5.78
CA VAL A 13 13.26 -3.71 4.67
C VAL A 13 14.65 -3.06 4.66
N LYS A 14 15.29 -3.08 3.50
CA LYS A 14 16.59 -2.44 3.31
C LYS A 14 16.44 -0.91 3.40
N SER A 15 17.48 -0.23 3.89
CA SER A 15 17.46 1.23 3.97
C SER A 15 17.16 1.90 2.63
N SER A 16 17.66 1.33 1.53
CA SER A 16 17.43 1.84 0.18
C SER A 16 15.96 1.75 -0.26
N ASP A 17 15.16 0.91 0.40
CA ASP A 17 13.74 0.75 0.11
C ASP A 17 12.85 1.55 1.06
N LYS A 18 13.43 2.35 1.94
CA LYS A 18 12.71 3.24 2.86
C LYS A 18 12.64 4.66 2.31
N GLY A 19 11.76 5.47 2.89
CA GLY A 19 11.66 6.88 2.55
C GLY A 19 10.74 7.20 1.38
N ALA A 20 9.86 6.29 0.99
CA ALA A 20 8.97 6.50 -0.16
C ALA A 20 7.76 7.37 0.17
N SER A 21 7.22 8.02 -0.86
CA SER A 21 5.88 8.60 -0.88
C SER A 21 4.95 7.56 -1.50
N VAL A 22 3.92 7.15 -0.79
CA VAL A 22 3.19 5.93 -1.10
C VAL A 22 1.68 6.17 -1.20
N ALA A 23 1.08 5.62 -2.24
CA ALA A 23 -0.37 5.50 -2.37
C ALA A 23 -0.79 4.13 -1.83
N VAL A 24 -1.78 4.10 -0.93
CA VAL A 24 -2.25 2.87 -0.31
C VAL A 24 -3.61 2.48 -0.86
N GLY A 25 -3.77 1.22 -1.19
CA GLY A 25 -5.04 0.66 -1.65
C GLY A 25 -4.87 -0.75 -2.16
N ASN A 26 -5.95 -1.34 -2.58
CA ASN A 26 -5.91 -2.67 -3.18
C ASN A 26 -5.59 -2.61 -4.67
N PHE A 27 -5.89 -1.48 -5.31
CA PHE A 27 -5.58 -1.18 -6.71
C PHE A 27 -6.03 -2.26 -7.69
N ASP A 28 -7.13 -2.90 -7.37
CA ASP A 28 -7.69 -3.92 -8.24
C ASP A 28 -8.30 -3.25 -9.47
N GLY A 29 -7.78 -3.58 -10.65
CA GLY A 29 -8.16 -2.94 -11.90
C GLY A 29 -7.39 -1.66 -12.22
N VAL A 30 -6.73 -1.03 -11.26
CA VAL A 30 -5.96 0.21 -11.40
C VAL A 30 -6.71 1.26 -12.25
N HIS A 31 -7.94 1.60 -11.83
CA HIS A 31 -8.80 2.55 -12.54
C HIS A 31 -8.38 4.02 -12.27
N LEU A 32 -9.11 4.97 -12.88
CA LEU A 32 -8.78 6.40 -12.81
C LEU A 32 -8.67 6.95 -11.38
N GLY A 33 -9.54 6.48 -10.47
CA GLY A 33 -9.46 6.89 -9.06
C GLY A 33 -8.16 6.47 -8.41
N HIS A 34 -7.69 5.26 -8.72
CA HIS A 34 -6.39 4.78 -8.24
C HIS A 34 -5.25 5.61 -8.80
N GLN A 35 -5.33 5.97 -10.08
CA GLN A 35 -4.29 6.79 -10.71
C GLN A 35 -4.23 8.18 -10.07
N HIS A 36 -5.38 8.74 -9.68
CA HIS A 36 -5.42 10.03 -8.99
C HIS A 36 -4.67 9.98 -7.66
N VAL A 37 -4.89 8.93 -6.85
CA VAL A 37 -4.19 8.74 -5.58
C VAL A 37 -2.69 8.59 -5.81
N ILE A 38 -2.31 7.81 -6.82
CA ILE A 38 -0.91 7.62 -7.20
C ILE A 38 -0.28 8.96 -7.61
N ASP A 39 -0.99 9.78 -8.38
CA ASP A 39 -0.47 11.07 -8.84
C ASP A 39 -0.23 12.03 -7.68
N ILE A 40 -1.10 12.04 -6.67
CA ILE A 40 -0.88 12.85 -5.47
C ILE A 40 0.42 12.43 -4.78
N ALA A 41 0.62 11.13 -4.60
CA ALA A 41 1.86 10.61 -4.00
C ALA A 41 3.08 10.95 -4.86
N ARG A 42 2.93 10.87 -6.18
CA ARG A 42 4.00 11.19 -7.14
C ARG A 42 4.45 12.65 -7.02
N LEU A 43 3.50 13.58 -7.00
CA LEU A 43 3.81 15.01 -6.92
C LEU A 43 4.53 15.35 -5.62
N TRP A 44 4.07 14.79 -4.51
CA TRP A 44 4.75 14.98 -3.23
C TRP A 44 6.18 14.42 -3.28
N GLY A 45 6.33 13.24 -3.87
CA GLY A 45 7.63 12.59 -3.98
C GLY A 45 8.62 13.38 -4.82
N ILE A 46 8.18 13.95 -5.93
CA ILE A 46 9.02 14.81 -6.78
C ILE A 46 9.47 16.03 -5.99
N LYS A 47 8.55 16.70 -5.29
CA LYS A 47 8.84 17.89 -4.52
C LYS A 47 9.81 17.62 -3.37
N ASN A 48 9.71 16.47 -2.75
CA ASN A 48 10.46 16.12 -1.54
C ASN A 48 11.59 15.12 -1.77
N LYS A 49 11.89 14.80 -3.03
CA LYS A 49 12.95 13.86 -3.43
C LYS A 49 12.75 12.48 -2.80
N SER A 50 11.52 12.00 -2.80
CA SER A 50 11.15 10.66 -2.33
C SER A 50 10.67 9.81 -3.49
N PRO A 51 11.07 8.53 -3.56
CA PRO A 51 10.59 7.66 -4.62
C PRO A 51 9.09 7.41 -4.49
N LEU A 52 8.43 7.15 -5.61
CA LEU A 52 7.01 6.82 -5.65
C LEU A 52 6.81 5.35 -5.34
N GLY A 53 5.97 5.06 -4.36
CA GLY A 53 5.60 3.70 -4.01
C GLY A 53 4.10 3.48 -4.01
N VAL A 54 3.72 2.22 -4.00
CA VAL A 54 2.34 1.77 -3.82
C VAL A 54 2.36 0.67 -2.77
N LEU A 55 1.44 0.76 -1.83
CA LEU A 55 1.23 -0.28 -0.81
C LEU A 55 -0.08 -0.99 -1.10
N THR A 56 0.00 -2.29 -1.30
CA THR A 56 -1.16 -3.15 -1.58
C THR A 56 -1.04 -4.46 -0.80
N PHE A 57 -2.09 -5.23 -0.81
CA PHE A 57 -2.18 -6.46 -0.03
C PHE A 57 -2.51 -7.65 -0.93
N GLU A 58 -1.92 -8.81 -0.60
CA GLU A 58 -2.17 -10.05 -1.30
C GLU A 58 -2.30 -11.18 -0.28
N PRO A 59 -3.43 -11.86 -0.18
CA PRO A 59 -4.65 -11.67 -0.98
C PRO A 59 -5.38 -10.37 -0.64
N HIS A 60 -6.36 -10.01 -1.47
CA HIS A 60 -7.24 -8.87 -1.20
C HIS A 60 -7.90 -9.09 0.17
N PRO A 61 -7.98 -8.04 1.03
CA PRO A 61 -8.58 -8.19 2.36
C PRO A 61 -9.98 -8.81 2.36
N ARG A 62 -10.83 -8.47 1.38
CA ARG A 62 -12.17 -9.06 1.28
C ARG A 62 -12.09 -10.58 1.04
N SER A 63 -11.14 -11.02 0.24
CA SER A 63 -10.95 -12.47 -0.01
C SER A 63 -10.47 -13.18 1.23
N TYR A 64 -9.64 -12.53 2.04
CA TYR A 64 -9.15 -13.10 3.28
C TYR A 64 -10.29 -13.30 4.29
N PHE A 65 -11.14 -12.30 4.47
CA PHE A 65 -12.24 -12.37 5.43
C PHE A 65 -13.44 -13.18 4.94
N SER A 66 -13.56 -13.39 3.62
CA SER A 66 -14.68 -14.12 3.02
C SER A 66 -14.16 -15.07 1.95
N PRO A 67 -13.41 -16.13 2.36
CA PRO A 67 -12.73 -17.02 1.40
C PRO A 67 -13.69 -17.81 0.51
N HIS A 68 -14.94 -17.97 0.93
CA HIS A 68 -15.95 -18.71 0.16
C HIS A 68 -16.78 -17.82 -0.75
N ALA A 69 -16.58 -16.50 -0.70
CA ALA A 69 -17.27 -15.58 -1.58
C ALA A 69 -16.66 -15.62 -2.99
N SER A 70 -17.43 -15.15 -3.97
CA SER A 70 -16.91 -14.99 -5.32
C SER A 70 -15.70 -14.08 -5.33
N SER A 71 -14.77 -14.34 -6.27
CA SER A 71 -13.60 -13.50 -6.42
C SER A 71 -14.00 -12.05 -6.73
N PHE A 72 -13.41 -11.12 -6.00
CA PHE A 72 -13.61 -9.68 -6.24
C PHE A 72 -12.47 -9.08 -7.05
N ARG A 73 -11.45 -9.88 -7.37
CA ARG A 73 -10.25 -9.40 -8.03
C ARG A 73 -10.49 -9.25 -9.52
N LEU A 74 -10.26 -8.04 -10.06
CA LEU A 74 -10.37 -7.76 -11.48
C LEU A 74 -9.10 -8.11 -12.24
N MET A 75 -7.95 -8.13 -11.57
CA MET A 75 -6.68 -8.51 -12.21
C MET A 75 -5.80 -9.28 -11.25
N SER A 76 -4.92 -10.09 -11.82
CA SER A 76 -3.96 -10.86 -11.04
C SER A 76 -2.90 -9.96 -10.40
N SER A 77 -2.16 -10.51 -9.43
CA SER A 77 -1.03 -9.83 -8.80
C SER A 77 0.01 -9.40 -9.85
N ASP A 78 0.34 -10.30 -10.79
CA ASP A 78 1.31 -10.00 -11.85
C ASP A 78 0.83 -8.91 -12.78
N ALA A 79 -0.44 -8.94 -13.19
CA ALA A 79 -1.01 -7.92 -14.04
C ALA A 79 -1.04 -6.57 -13.36
N LYS A 80 -1.36 -6.54 -12.06
CA LYS A 80 -1.33 -5.33 -11.24
C LYS A 80 0.09 -4.75 -11.20
N ALA A 81 1.08 -5.58 -10.91
CA ALA A 81 2.47 -5.15 -10.87
C ALA A 81 2.92 -4.56 -12.20
N THR A 82 2.57 -5.22 -13.31
CA THR A 82 2.87 -4.74 -14.65
C THR A 82 2.24 -3.37 -14.91
N ARG A 83 0.98 -3.20 -14.53
CA ARG A 83 0.26 -1.93 -14.73
C ARG A 83 0.90 -0.81 -13.91
N LEU A 84 1.23 -1.09 -12.66
CA LEU A 84 1.88 -0.10 -11.78
C LEU A 84 3.27 0.27 -12.29
N ASN A 85 4.01 -0.68 -12.81
CA ASN A 85 5.31 -0.42 -13.42
C ASN A 85 5.18 0.55 -14.61
N LYS A 86 4.14 0.39 -15.42
CA LYS A 86 3.87 1.30 -16.55
C LYS A 86 3.52 2.71 -16.08
N LEU A 87 3.00 2.85 -14.86
CA LEU A 87 2.71 4.15 -14.24
C LEU A 87 3.93 4.76 -13.54
N ASN A 88 5.11 4.17 -13.73
CA ASN A 88 6.38 4.61 -13.17
C ASN A 88 6.43 4.53 -11.64
N VAL A 89 5.74 3.58 -11.05
CA VAL A 89 5.88 3.25 -9.64
C VAL A 89 7.25 2.61 -9.43
N GLU A 90 8.02 3.13 -8.49
CA GLU A 90 9.39 2.67 -8.24
C GLU A 90 9.45 1.56 -7.20
N LYS A 91 8.55 1.60 -6.20
CA LYS A 91 8.50 0.63 -5.11
C LYS A 91 7.09 0.08 -4.98
N LEU A 92 6.93 -1.22 -5.10
CA LEU A 92 5.67 -1.89 -4.82
C LEU A 92 5.80 -2.66 -3.51
N TYR A 93 5.12 -2.20 -2.49
CA TYR A 93 5.03 -2.89 -1.21
C TYR A 93 3.79 -3.79 -1.25
N GLU A 94 4.00 -5.07 -1.56
CA GLU A 94 2.92 -6.05 -1.68
C GLU A 94 2.96 -6.95 -0.45
N LEU A 95 2.22 -6.56 0.59
CA LEU A 95 2.26 -7.25 1.86
C LEU A 95 1.31 -8.44 1.88
N ASN A 96 1.74 -9.51 2.53
CA ASN A 96 0.92 -10.69 2.73
C ASN A 96 -0.16 -10.39 3.78
N PHE A 97 -1.42 -10.37 3.36
CA PHE A 97 -2.54 -10.15 4.26
C PHE A 97 -2.88 -11.45 4.97
N ASN A 98 -2.33 -11.61 6.15
CA ASN A 98 -2.44 -12.83 6.95
C ASN A 98 -3.04 -12.52 8.33
N LYS A 99 -3.10 -13.54 9.18
CA LYS A 99 -3.66 -13.40 10.52
C LYS A 99 -2.89 -12.39 11.36
N THR A 100 -1.57 -12.39 11.27
CA THR A 100 -0.73 -11.45 12.00
C THR A 100 -1.06 -10.01 11.62
N LEU A 101 -1.06 -9.73 10.32
CA LEU A 101 -1.33 -8.38 9.82
C LEU A 101 -2.76 -7.94 10.12
N SER A 102 -3.75 -8.85 9.90
CA SER A 102 -5.15 -8.54 10.11
C SER A 102 -5.52 -8.33 11.57
N SER A 103 -4.68 -8.78 12.50
CA SER A 103 -4.90 -8.65 13.95
C SER A 103 -4.34 -7.36 14.53
N LEU A 104 -3.58 -6.60 13.76
CA LEU A 104 -3.02 -5.33 14.23
C LEU A 104 -4.11 -4.28 14.40
N THR A 105 -4.04 -3.51 15.50
CA THR A 105 -4.88 -2.34 15.65
C THR A 105 -4.46 -1.28 14.62
N PRO A 106 -5.31 -0.26 14.33
CA PRO A 106 -4.90 0.83 13.44
C PRO A 106 -3.61 1.50 13.87
N PHE A 107 -3.44 1.73 15.18
CA PHE A 107 -2.21 2.33 15.70
C PHE A 107 -1.01 1.42 15.46
N ASP A 108 -1.13 0.13 15.76
CA ASP A 108 -0.04 -0.82 15.60
C ASP A 108 0.32 -0.98 14.12
N PHE A 109 -0.66 -0.98 13.24
CA PHE A 109 -0.42 -1.01 11.80
C PHE A 109 0.42 0.20 11.37
N ALA A 110 -0.01 1.40 11.78
CA ALA A 110 0.71 2.62 11.43
C ALA A 110 2.13 2.62 12.00
N ASP A 111 2.28 2.21 13.27
CA ASP A 111 3.58 2.21 13.94
C ASP A 111 4.52 1.13 13.42
N GLN A 112 4.05 -0.13 13.40
CA GLN A 112 4.91 -1.28 13.10
C GLN A 112 5.14 -1.50 11.62
N VAL A 113 4.12 -1.26 10.79
CA VAL A 113 4.19 -1.53 9.35
C VAL A 113 4.61 -0.29 8.58
N ILE A 114 3.87 0.80 8.74
CA ILE A 114 4.08 2.01 7.94
C ILE A 114 5.37 2.72 8.34
N SER A 115 5.51 3.02 9.62
CA SER A 115 6.63 3.83 10.11
C SER A 115 7.90 3.02 10.31
N LYS A 116 7.90 2.09 11.26
CA LYS A 116 9.10 1.32 11.59
C LYS A 116 9.46 0.29 10.53
N GLY A 117 8.46 -0.40 9.98
CA GLY A 117 8.68 -1.46 9.00
C GLY A 117 9.10 -0.92 7.65
N LEU A 118 8.19 -0.28 6.94
CA LEU A 118 8.42 0.20 5.58
C LEU A 118 9.15 1.55 5.54
N GLY A 119 9.14 2.29 6.65
CA GLY A 119 9.83 3.58 6.73
C GLY A 119 9.31 4.60 5.74
N LEU A 120 8.00 4.68 5.56
CA LEU A 120 7.39 5.57 4.58
C LEU A 120 7.43 7.02 5.06
N ARG A 121 7.69 7.95 4.14
CA ARG A 121 7.74 9.37 4.47
C ARG A 121 6.39 10.06 4.26
N HIS A 122 5.60 9.55 3.33
CA HIS A 122 4.33 10.18 2.96
C HIS A 122 3.36 9.09 2.54
N LEU A 123 2.10 9.25 2.93
CA LEU A 123 1.07 8.25 2.66
C LEU A 123 -0.19 8.94 2.15
N VAL A 124 -0.70 8.46 1.03
CA VAL A 124 -1.98 8.90 0.47
C VAL A 124 -2.92 7.71 0.47
N VAL A 125 -4.06 7.87 1.12
CA VAL A 125 -5.03 6.78 1.31
C VAL A 125 -6.37 7.19 0.70
N GLY A 126 -6.97 6.31 -0.07
CA GLY A 126 -8.33 6.52 -0.57
C GLY A 126 -9.34 6.50 0.56
N GLU A 127 -10.42 7.26 0.43
CA GLU A 127 -11.43 7.39 1.49
C GLU A 127 -12.07 6.06 1.90
N ASP A 128 -12.17 5.13 0.97
CA ASP A 128 -12.81 3.83 1.19
C ASP A 128 -11.88 2.80 1.81
N PHE A 129 -10.60 3.13 1.98
CA PHE A 129 -9.64 2.18 2.50
C PHE A 129 -9.72 2.10 4.02
N CYS A 130 -9.87 0.86 4.54
CA CYS A 130 -9.88 0.58 5.97
C CYS A 130 -8.79 -0.43 6.29
N PHE A 131 -8.13 -0.25 7.43
CA PHE A 131 -7.03 -1.11 7.86
C PHE A 131 -7.11 -1.40 9.36
N GLY A 132 -6.29 -2.37 9.81
CA GLY A 132 -6.21 -2.76 11.21
C GLY A 132 -7.29 -3.76 11.61
N LYS A 133 -7.25 -4.19 12.87
CA LYS A 133 -8.16 -5.19 13.41
C LYS A 133 -9.61 -4.76 13.25
N GLY A 134 -10.44 -5.65 12.71
CA GLY A 134 -11.83 -5.35 12.43
C GLY A 134 -12.02 -4.31 11.34
N ARG A 135 -10.94 -3.96 10.61
CA ARG A 135 -10.95 -2.95 9.54
C ARG A 135 -11.46 -1.60 10.06
N SER A 136 -11.06 -1.27 11.29
CA SER A 136 -11.51 -0.06 11.98
C SER A 136 -10.69 1.20 11.64
N GLY A 137 -9.50 1.03 11.07
CA GLY A 137 -8.64 2.15 10.69
C GLY A 137 -9.22 2.92 9.52
N THR A 138 -9.18 4.25 9.60
CA THR A 138 -9.71 5.16 8.58
C THR A 138 -8.66 6.16 8.15
N VAL A 139 -8.98 6.92 7.10
CA VAL A 139 -8.12 7.99 6.60
C VAL A 139 -7.79 8.99 7.70
N LYS A 140 -8.75 9.32 8.57
CA LYS A 140 -8.53 10.26 9.67
C LYS A 140 -7.49 9.77 10.65
N GLU A 141 -7.54 8.49 11.03
CA GLU A 141 -6.57 7.92 11.95
C GLU A 141 -5.19 7.85 11.31
N ASP A 142 -5.15 7.49 10.05
CA ASP A 142 -3.92 7.40 9.29
C ASP A 142 -3.20 8.75 9.22
N ARG A 143 -3.94 9.84 8.99
CA ARG A 143 -3.38 11.19 8.93
C ARG A 143 -2.75 11.64 10.25
N LYS A 144 -3.17 11.10 11.37
CA LYS A 144 -2.58 11.38 12.68
C LYS A 144 -1.27 10.64 12.87
N SER A 145 -1.09 9.54 12.19
CA SER A 145 0.05 8.63 12.37
C SER A 145 1.18 8.89 11.38
N VAL A 146 0.87 9.42 10.22
CA VAL A 146 1.84 9.61 9.13
C VAL A 146 1.81 11.07 8.69
N VAL A 147 2.95 11.68 8.69
CA VAL A 147 3.14 13.07 8.30
C VAL A 147 3.95 13.14 7.02
#